data_f01a66807dfd915f099c57bc47646c34
#
_entry.id   f01a66807dfd915f099c57bc47646c34
#
_cell.length_a   1.000
_cell.length_b   1.000
_cell.length_c   1.000
_cell.angle_alpha   90.00
_cell.angle_beta   90.00
_cell.angle_gamma   90.00
#
_symmetry.space_group_name_H-M   'P 1'
#
loop_
_entity.id
_entity.type
_entity.pdbx_description
1 polymer ?
#
loop_
_entity_poly.entity_id
_entity_poly.type
_entity_poly.pdbx_seq_one_letter_code
_entity_poly.pdbx_strand_id
1 'polypeptide(L)' 'YLQRNPCINRAQYARLTGRSYKQAVNDLNQFIRDGVLVRYGMGRNVVYAGKK' A
#
# COMPACT_ATOMS: atom_id res chain seq x y z
N TYR A 1 -5.04 11.22 0.23
CA TYR A 1 -3.82 10.99 -0.58
C TYR A 1 -4.09 10.12 -1.81
N LEU A 2 -4.77 9.01 -1.62
CA LEU A 2 -5.06 8.11 -2.73
C LEU A 2 -6.01 8.70 -3.76
N GLN A 3 -6.73 9.75 -3.41
CA GLN A 3 -7.58 10.41 -4.37
C GLN A 3 -6.78 11.10 -5.47
N ARG A 4 -5.65 11.69 -5.11
CA ARG A 4 -4.79 12.37 -6.08
C ARG A 4 -3.69 11.46 -6.61
N ASN A 5 -3.21 10.58 -5.76
CA ASN A 5 -2.17 9.62 -6.11
C ASN A 5 -2.71 8.23 -5.82
N PRO A 6 -3.40 7.64 -6.79
CA PRO A 6 -4.11 6.37 -6.55
C PRO A 6 -3.20 5.20 -6.23
N CYS A 7 -1.90 5.35 -6.47
CA CYS A 7 -0.95 4.26 -6.21
C CYS A 7 0.06 4.70 -5.17
N ILE A 8 0.36 3.79 -4.26
CA ILE A 8 1.34 4.04 -3.20
C ILE A 8 2.17 2.77 -3.03
N ASN A 9 3.48 2.92 -2.82
CA ASN A 9 4.31 1.76 -2.55
C ASN A 9 4.52 1.61 -1.05
N ARG A 10 5.19 0.50 -0.66
CA ARG A 10 5.37 0.18 0.75
C ARG A 10 6.17 1.25 1.49
N ALA A 11 7.22 1.75 0.85
CA ALA A 11 8.06 2.76 1.48
C ALA A 11 7.28 4.04 1.71
N GLN A 12 6.49 4.45 0.73
CA GLN A 12 5.67 5.65 0.87
C GLN A 12 4.65 5.49 2.00
N TYR A 13 4.02 4.34 2.07
CA TYR A 13 3.04 4.08 3.13
C TYR A 13 3.71 4.15 4.50
N ALA A 14 4.88 3.53 4.63
CA ALA A 14 5.60 3.56 5.89
C ALA A 14 5.94 4.98 6.32
N ARG A 15 6.36 5.81 5.38
CA ARG A 15 6.70 7.20 5.68
C ARG A 15 5.47 8.01 6.08
N LEU A 16 4.38 7.80 5.38
CA LEU A 16 3.15 8.55 5.66
C LEU A 16 2.58 8.22 7.04
N THR A 17 2.68 6.98 7.44
CA THR A 17 2.10 6.54 8.71
C THR A 17 3.09 6.56 9.86
N GLY A 18 4.38 6.74 9.56
CA GLY A 18 5.42 6.70 10.57
C GLY A 18 5.67 5.30 11.11
N ARG A 19 5.24 4.27 10.40
CA ARG A 19 5.43 2.90 10.84
C ARG A 19 6.68 2.31 10.23
N SER A 20 7.18 1.23 10.83
CA SER A 20 8.32 0.52 10.25
C SER A 20 7.90 -0.11 8.93
N TYR A 21 8.89 -0.40 8.08
CA TYR A 21 8.62 -1.02 6.80
C TYR A 21 7.87 -2.34 6.96
N LYS A 22 8.28 -3.13 7.94
CA LYS A 22 7.65 -4.43 8.19
C LYS A 22 6.19 -4.27 8.58
N GLN A 23 5.89 -3.31 9.45
CA GLN A 23 4.52 -3.06 9.85
C GLN A 23 3.69 -2.52 8.69
N ALA A 24 4.31 -1.68 7.87
CA ALA A 24 3.63 -1.15 6.69
C ALA A 24 3.22 -2.28 5.74
N VAL A 25 4.11 -3.23 5.52
CA VAL A 25 3.81 -4.38 4.66
C VAL A 25 2.64 -5.19 5.24
N ASN A 26 2.66 -5.41 6.54
CA ASN A 26 1.57 -6.15 7.18
C ASN A 26 0.24 -5.42 7.03
N ASP A 27 0.24 -4.10 7.23
CA ASP A 27 -0.97 -3.30 7.09
C ASP A 27 -1.52 -3.37 5.66
N LEU A 28 -0.62 -3.23 4.68
CA LEU A 28 -1.04 -3.25 3.29
C LEU A 28 -1.62 -4.61 2.90
N ASN A 29 -0.99 -5.69 3.38
CA ASN A 29 -1.51 -7.02 3.13
C ASN A 29 -2.89 -7.21 3.75
N GLN A 30 -3.10 -6.65 4.94
CA GLN A 30 -4.38 -6.71 5.60
C GLN A 30 -5.46 -6.00 4.78
N PHE A 31 -5.13 -4.83 4.25
CA PHE A 31 -6.06 -4.08 3.43
C PHE A 31 -6.43 -4.84 2.16
N ILE A 32 -5.47 -5.55 1.57
CA ILE A 32 -5.74 -6.36 0.40
C ILE A 32 -6.72 -7.50 0.74
N ARG A 33 -6.51 -8.14 1.87
CA ARG A 33 -7.39 -9.22 2.32
C ARG A 33 -8.80 -8.70 2.58
N ASP A 34 -8.90 -7.47 3.08
CA ASP A 34 -10.20 -6.86 3.37
C ASP A 34 -10.86 -6.30 2.12
N GLY A 35 -10.17 -6.31 0.99
CA GLY A 35 -10.71 -5.79 -0.25
C GLY A 35 -10.68 -4.28 -0.35
N VAL A 36 -9.88 -3.63 0.49
CA VAL A 36 -9.76 -2.17 0.48
C VAL A 36 -8.74 -1.70 -0.54
N LEU A 37 -7.69 -2.50 -0.75
CA LEU A 37 -6.63 -2.17 -1.69
C LEU A 37 -6.45 -3.27 -2.71
N VAL A 38 -5.90 -2.88 -3.86
CA VAL A 38 -5.53 -3.80 -4.92
C VAL A 38 -4.02 -3.64 -5.16
N ARG A 39 -3.33 -4.75 -5.36
CA ARG A 39 -1.90 -4.74 -5.60
C ARG A 39 -1.62 -4.82 -7.09
N TYR A 40 -0.72 -3.98 -7.56
CA TYR A 40 -0.27 -3.97 -8.94
C TYR A 40 1.24 -4.09 -8.99
N GLY A 41 1.74 -4.64 -10.07
CA GLY A 41 3.17 -4.78 -10.29
C GLY A 41 3.71 -6.09 -9.76
N MET A 42 5.00 -6.28 -9.96
CA MET A 42 5.68 -7.50 -9.55
C MET A 42 7.05 -7.15 -8.97
N GLY A 43 7.50 -8.01 -8.05
CA GLY A 43 8.83 -7.87 -7.48
C GLY A 43 8.98 -6.56 -6.73
N ARG A 44 9.98 -5.78 -7.10
CA ARG A 44 10.30 -4.54 -6.41
C ARG A 44 9.36 -3.39 -6.77
N ASN A 45 8.62 -3.53 -7.85
CA ASN A 45 7.77 -2.46 -8.34
C ASN A 45 6.31 -2.65 -7.94
N VAL A 46 6.10 -3.27 -6.80
CA VAL A 46 4.74 -3.46 -6.29
C VAL A 46 4.21 -2.13 -5.77
N VAL A 47 3.02 -1.78 -6.23
CA VAL A 47 2.31 -0.61 -5.73
C VAL A 47 0.90 -1.02 -5.36
N TYR A 48 0.25 -0.21 -4.54
CA TYR A 48 -1.08 -0.49 -4.04
C TYR A 48 -2.00 0.67 -4.39
N ALA A 49 -3.22 0.35 -4.75
CA ALA A 49 -4.20 1.36 -5.12
C ALA A 49 -5.49 1.10 -4.35
N GLY A 50 -6.19 2.17 -4.05
CA GLY A 50 -7.48 2.04 -3.40
C GLY A 50 -8.48 1.38 -4.33
N LYS A 51 -9.23 0.46 -3.81
CA LYS A 51 -10.29 -0.20 -4.55
C LYS A 51 -11.59 0.58 -4.34
N LYS A 52 -12.22 0.90 -5.44
CA LYS A 52 -13.48 1.60 -5.32
C LYS A 52 -14.65 0.72 -5.49
#